data_e0a55fba61d70bdb44cd071ef03ac2e4
#
_entry.id   e0a55fba61d70bdb44cd071ef03ac2e4
#
_cell.length_a   1.000
_cell.length_b   1.000
_cell.length_c   1.000
_cell.angle_alpha   90.00
_cell.angle_beta   90.00
_cell.angle_gamma   90.00
#
_symmetry.space_group_name_H-M   'P 1'
#
loop_
_entity.id
_entity.type
_entity.pdbx_description
1 polymer ?
#
loop_
_entity_poly.entity_id
_entity_poly.type
_entity_poly.pdbx_seq_one_letter_code
_entity_poly.pdbx_strand_id
1 'polypeptide(L)'
;VYDVGQYITELVPTVDTMKLYKLCYFSQGWKLAWAGCPLFQEPLQAWANGPIPIALRDRSKPSGDSTNLTTTERRTIESVVDFYRDKDSIELSELSRGKAWKEARRNLPANVRSQEILSVTTMREEFTDLLHSTPNVPSCPPRALIPENYSLETALAAIAKIEKTWGGTLA
;
A
#
# COMPACT_ATOMS: atom_id res chain seq x y z
N VAL A 1 -0.24 5.70 -6.52
CA VAL A 1 -1.01 6.04 -5.29
C VAL A 1 -2.35 6.70 -5.60
N TYR A 2 -2.50 7.35 -6.74
CA TYR A 2 -3.76 8.01 -7.12
C TYR A 2 -4.90 6.99 -7.27
N ASP A 3 -4.66 5.87 -7.97
CA ASP A 3 -5.65 4.81 -8.17
C ASP A 3 -6.03 4.12 -6.86
N VAL A 4 -5.04 3.94 -5.97
CA VAL A 4 -5.26 3.42 -4.60
C VAL A 4 -6.14 4.37 -3.79
N GLY A 5 -5.84 5.66 -3.78
CA GLY A 5 -6.63 6.67 -3.08
C GLY A 5 -8.06 6.77 -3.64
N GLN A 6 -8.21 6.70 -4.96
CA GLN A 6 -9.51 6.66 -5.62
C GLN A 6 -10.32 5.45 -5.15
N TYR A 7 -9.72 4.26 -5.17
CA TYR A 7 -10.41 3.03 -4.76
C TYR A 7 -10.81 3.04 -3.27
N ILE A 8 -9.93 3.55 -2.39
CA ILE A 8 -10.29 3.72 -0.97
C ILE A 8 -11.49 4.67 -0.81
N THR A 9 -11.56 5.74 -1.60
CA THR A 9 -12.69 6.68 -1.57
C THR A 9 -13.99 6.05 -2.07
N GLU A 10 -13.92 5.12 -3.03
CA GLU A 10 -15.06 4.34 -3.48
C GLU A 10 -15.57 3.37 -2.40
N LEU A 11 -14.65 2.72 -1.66
CA LEU A 11 -14.99 1.81 -0.56
C LEU A 11 -15.52 2.56 0.68
N VAL A 12 -15.04 3.79 0.93
CA VAL A 12 -15.41 4.63 2.07
C VAL A 12 -15.72 6.05 1.57
N PRO A 13 -16.94 6.31 1.04
CA PRO A 13 -17.28 7.59 0.43
C PRO A 13 -17.19 8.80 1.37
N THR A 14 -17.26 8.57 2.68
CA THR A 14 -17.17 9.62 3.74
C THR A 14 -15.78 9.72 4.34
N VAL A 15 -14.75 9.11 3.72
CA VAL A 15 -13.38 9.16 4.24
C VAL A 15 -12.85 10.59 4.26
N ASP A 16 -12.35 11.03 5.42
CA ASP A 16 -11.64 12.30 5.51
C ASP A 16 -10.20 12.16 4.97
N THR A 17 -9.58 13.29 4.65
CA THR A 17 -8.25 13.32 4.05
C THR A 17 -7.18 12.63 4.90
N MET A 18 -7.23 12.79 6.23
CA MET A 18 -6.25 12.17 7.12
C MET A 18 -6.41 10.64 7.13
N LYS A 19 -7.62 10.16 7.28
CA LYS A 19 -7.94 8.73 7.24
C LYS A 19 -7.54 8.12 5.89
N LEU A 20 -7.83 8.81 4.79
CA LEU A 20 -7.40 8.38 3.46
C LEU A 20 -5.89 8.16 3.38
N TYR A 21 -5.09 9.11 3.89
CA TYR A 21 -3.63 8.98 3.88
C TYR A 21 -3.14 7.79 4.71
N LYS A 22 -3.78 7.54 5.86
CA LYS A 22 -3.43 6.38 6.71
C LYS A 22 -3.82 5.07 6.06
N LEU A 23 -4.97 4.99 5.43
CA LEU A 23 -5.37 3.79 4.68
C LEU A 23 -4.45 3.50 3.50
N CYS A 24 -3.96 4.52 2.78
CA CYS A 24 -2.92 4.35 1.77
C CYS A 24 -1.61 3.80 2.38
N TYR A 25 -1.15 4.36 3.51
CA TYR A 25 0.05 3.88 4.22
C TYR A 25 -0.09 2.43 4.66
N PHE A 26 -1.19 2.06 5.31
CA PHE A 26 -1.42 0.69 5.75
C PHE A 26 -1.54 -0.28 4.58
N SER A 27 -2.21 0.12 3.48
CA SER A 27 -2.29 -0.71 2.27
C SER A 27 -0.91 -0.98 1.66
N GLN A 28 -0.04 0.01 1.62
CA GLN A 28 1.35 -0.14 1.19
C GLN A 28 2.12 -1.10 2.10
N GLY A 29 2.03 -0.90 3.42
CA GLY A 29 2.76 -1.71 4.40
C GLY A 29 2.34 -3.18 4.39
N TRP A 30 1.05 -3.45 4.39
CA TRP A 30 0.53 -4.82 4.33
C TRP A 30 0.83 -5.49 2.99
N LYS A 31 0.79 -4.76 1.88
CA LYS A 31 1.22 -5.29 0.58
C LYS A 31 2.68 -5.71 0.60
N LEU A 32 3.55 -4.90 1.20
CA LEU A 32 4.96 -5.22 1.36
C LEU A 32 5.19 -6.48 2.21
N ALA A 33 4.45 -6.63 3.32
CA ALA A 33 4.55 -7.81 4.17
C ALA A 33 4.05 -9.08 3.48
N TRP A 34 2.91 -9.01 2.78
CA TRP A 34 2.28 -10.19 2.17
C TRP A 34 2.89 -10.61 0.84
N ALA A 35 3.36 -9.66 0.04
CA ALA A 35 3.80 -9.91 -1.33
C ALA A 35 5.27 -9.56 -1.60
N GLY A 36 5.94 -8.87 -0.67
CA GLY A 36 7.32 -8.44 -0.81
C GLY A 36 7.53 -7.30 -1.83
N CYS A 37 6.46 -6.77 -2.43
CA CYS A 37 6.51 -5.69 -3.40
C CYS A 37 5.59 -4.53 -3.01
N PRO A 38 5.91 -3.30 -3.40
CA PRO A 38 5.08 -2.15 -3.10
C PRO A 38 3.76 -2.16 -3.88
N LEU A 39 2.72 -1.55 -3.30
CA LEU A 39 1.44 -1.32 -3.96
C LEU A 39 1.51 -0.13 -4.92
N PHE A 40 2.31 0.88 -4.57
CA PHE A 40 2.58 2.07 -5.38
C PHE A 40 4.02 2.53 -5.16
N GLN A 41 4.55 3.32 -6.11
CA GLN A 41 5.95 3.76 -6.12
C GLN A 41 6.16 5.14 -5.49
N GLU A 42 5.11 5.94 -5.36
CA GLU A 42 5.20 7.29 -4.83
C GLU A 42 5.63 7.28 -3.35
N PRO A 43 6.52 8.22 -2.96
CA PRO A 43 7.06 8.24 -1.61
C PRO A 43 6.02 8.64 -0.56
N LEU A 44 6.20 8.06 0.62
CA LEU A 44 5.51 8.45 1.85
C LEU A 44 6.44 9.32 2.69
N GLN A 45 5.97 10.47 3.18
CA GLN A 45 6.73 11.36 4.05
C GLN A 45 6.31 11.21 5.52
N ALA A 46 7.28 11.34 6.43
CA ALA A 46 7.11 11.18 7.88
C ALA A 46 6.63 12.47 8.56
N TRP A 47 5.39 12.88 8.31
CA TRP A 47 4.81 14.09 8.90
C TRP A 47 4.47 13.93 10.39
N ALA A 48 4.21 15.06 11.08
CA ALA A 48 3.89 15.08 12.51
C ALA A 48 2.75 14.13 12.91
N ASN A 49 1.70 14.09 12.11
CA ASN A 49 0.53 13.22 12.31
C ASN A 49 0.65 11.85 11.62
N GLY A 50 1.88 11.34 11.48
CA GLY A 50 2.16 10.07 10.82
C GLY A 50 2.42 10.19 9.32
N PRO A 51 2.68 9.07 8.64
CA PRO A 51 2.99 9.03 7.21
C PRO A 51 1.89 9.61 6.33
N ILE A 52 2.28 10.32 5.27
CA ILE A 52 1.37 10.78 4.23
C ILE A 52 1.93 10.50 2.83
N PRO A 53 1.10 10.10 1.87
CA PRO A 53 1.48 10.06 0.46
C PRO A 53 1.49 11.47 -0.10
N ILE A 54 2.70 12.04 -0.27
CA ILE A 54 2.86 13.45 -0.67
C ILE A 54 2.16 13.76 -2.00
N ALA A 55 2.08 12.79 -2.89
CA ALA A 55 1.43 12.94 -4.18
C ALA A 55 -0.09 13.24 -4.07
N LEU A 56 -0.73 12.87 -2.96
CA LEU A 56 -2.16 13.16 -2.72
C LEU A 56 -2.39 14.47 -1.96
N ARG A 57 -1.34 15.12 -1.44
CA ARG A 57 -1.45 16.26 -0.52
C ARG A 57 -2.22 17.46 -1.09
N ASP A 58 -1.91 17.81 -2.32
CA ASP A 58 -2.41 19.06 -2.92
C ASP A 58 -3.72 18.86 -3.71
N ARG A 59 -4.37 17.70 -3.51
CA ARG A 59 -5.62 17.36 -4.19
C ARG A 59 -6.75 17.18 -3.20
N SER A 60 -7.84 17.90 -3.41
CA SER A 60 -9.05 17.79 -2.58
C SER A 60 -9.73 16.41 -2.70
N LYS A 61 -9.48 15.70 -3.81
CA LYS A 61 -9.91 14.32 -4.05
C LYS A 61 -8.86 13.58 -4.88
N PRO A 62 -8.68 12.26 -4.69
CA PRO A 62 -7.88 11.44 -5.60
C PRO A 62 -8.41 11.57 -7.03
N SER A 63 -7.52 11.67 -7.99
CA SER A 63 -7.88 11.75 -9.42
C SER A 63 -7.37 10.53 -10.19
N GLY A 64 -7.23 9.40 -9.51
CA GLY A 64 -6.85 8.13 -10.09
C GLY A 64 -8.02 7.42 -10.76
N ASP A 65 -7.70 6.34 -11.46
CA ASP A 65 -8.65 5.41 -12.02
C ASP A 65 -8.48 4.05 -11.33
N SER A 66 -9.46 3.69 -10.49
CA SER A 66 -9.43 2.42 -9.75
C SER A 66 -9.43 1.19 -10.67
N THR A 67 -9.82 1.33 -11.94
CA THR A 67 -9.79 0.22 -12.92
C THR A 67 -8.37 -0.21 -13.30
N ASN A 68 -7.36 0.65 -13.07
CA ASN A 68 -5.95 0.30 -13.26
C ASN A 68 -5.42 -0.70 -12.24
N LEU A 69 -6.11 -0.86 -11.10
CA LEU A 69 -5.70 -1.80 -10.07
C LEU A 69 -6.03 -3.24 -10.47
N THR A 70 -5.06 -4.13 -10.32
CA THR A 70 -5.28 -5.56 -10.47
C THR A 70 -6.23 -6.10 -9.40
N THR A 71 -6.83 -7.25 -9.63
CA THR A 71 -7.69 -7.94 -8.66
C THR A 71 -6.97 -8.18 -7.33
N THR A 72 -5.68 -8.53 -7.36
CA THR A 72 -4.88 -8.76 -6.15
C THR A 72 -4.63 -7.48 -5.36
N GLU A 73 -4.39 -6.36 -6.04
CA GLU A 73 -4.22 -5.05 -5.39
C GLU A 73 -5.52 -4.57 -4.77
N ARG A 74 -6.65 -4.70 -5.46
CA ARG A 74 -7.97 -4.37 -4.91
C ARG A 74 -8.27 -5.18 -3.65
N ARG A 75 -8.07 -6.50 -3.68
CA ARG A 75 -8.28 -7.36 -2.50
C ARG A 75 -7.36 -6.98 -1.33
N THR A 76 -6.12 -6.56 -1.62
CA THR A 76 -5.22 -6.04 -0.59
C THR A 76 -5.82 -4.80 0.08
N ILE A 77 -6.29 -3.83 -0.72
CA ILE A 77 -6.89 -2.59 -0.23
C ILE A 77 -8.18 -2.89 0.55
N GLU A 78 -9.05 -3.74 0.02
CA GLU A 78 -10.31 -4.16 0.66
C GLU A 78 -10.05 -4.74 2.05
N SER A 79 -9.14 -5.70 2.17
CA SER A 79 -8.80 -6.32 3.45
C SER A 79 -8.27 -5.31 4.47
N VAL A 80 -7.43 -4.37 4.04
CA VAL A 80 -6.90 -3.32 4.90
C VAL A 80 -7.99 -2.34 5.30
N VAL A 81 -8.80 -1.89 4.35
CA VAL A 81 -9.92 -0.96 4.62
C VAL A 81 -10.91 -1.60 5.59
N ASP A 82 -11.30 -2.83 5.39
CA ASP A 82 -12.25 -3.54 6.27
C ASP A 82 -11.72 -3.65 7.71
N PHE A 83 -10.43 -3.92 7.87
CA PHE A 83 -9.82 -4.03 9.19
C PHE A 83 -9.73 -2.68 9.94
N TYR A 84 -9.45 -1.60 9.23
CA TYR A 84 -9.23 -0.27 9.82
C TYR A 84 -10.45 0.66 9.74
N ARG A 85 -11.56 0.23 9.14
CA ARG A 85 -12.71 1.09 8.82
C ARG A 85 -13.36 1.76 10.03
N ASP A 86 -13.41 1.06 11.17
CA ASP A 86 -14.05 1.54 12.40
C ASP A 86 -13.15 2.46 13.23
N LYS A 87 -11.86 2.57 12.87
CA LYS A 87 -10.92 3.46 13.54
C LYS A 87 -11.03 4.87 12.99
N ASP A 88 -10.97 5.84 13.89
CA ASP A 88 -10.96 7.26 13.50
C ASP A 88 -9.56 7.70 13.01
N SER A 89 -9.49 8.95 12.51
CA SER A 89 -8.26 9.51 11.95
C SER A 89 -7.16 9.70 13.00
N ILE A 90 -7.51 9.89 14.26
CA ILE A 90 -6.57 10.09 15.38
C ILE A 90 -5.93 8.74 15.72
N GLU A 91 -6.75 7.70 15.93
CA GLU A 91 -6.28 6.33 16.20
C GLU A 91 -5.36 5.85 15.06
N LEU A 92 -5.77 6.05 13.81
CA LEU A 92 -4.95 5.65 12.65
C LEU A 92 -3.64 6.44 12.59
N SER A 93 -3.66 7.73 12.96
CA SER A 93 -2.43 8.53 13.04
C SER A 93 -1.47 7.99 14.09
N GLU A 94 -1.95 7.60 15.25
CA GLU A 94 -1.13 7.00 16.30
C GLU A 94 -0.57 5.64 15.89
N LEU A 95 -1.39 4.74 15.37
CA LEU A 95 -0.98 3.43 14.87
C LEU A 95 0.06 3.53 13.74
N SER A 96 0.01 4.57 12.91
CA SER A 96 0.93 4.76 11.79
C SER A 96 2.31 5.29 12.21
N ARG A 97 2.53 5.65 13.48
CA ARG A 97 3.82 6.15 13.99
C ARG A 97 4.74 5.01 14.47
N GLY A 98 4.84 3.96 13.67
CA GLY A 98 5.66 2.79 13.95
C GLY A 98 7.15 3.00 13.69
N LYS A 99 7.88 1.89 13.48
CA LYS A 99 9.34 1.87 13.29
C LYS A 99 9.77 2.73 12.11
N ALA A 100 9.16 2.56 10.95
CA ALA A 100 9.54 3.29 9.73
C ALA A 100 9.36 4.81 9.87
N TRP A 101 8.28 5.23 10.52
CA TRP A 101 8.04 6.65 10.80
C TRP A 101 9.06 7.22 11.79
N LYS A 102 9.38 6.51 12.88
CA LYS A 102 10.36 6.93 13.90
C LYS A 102 11.76 7.03 13.32
N GLU A 103 12.19 6.04 12.55
CA GLU A 103 13.50 6.04 11.90
C GLU A 103 13.66 7.19 10.90
N ALA A 104 12.67 7.39 10.01
CA ALA A 104 12.71 8.50 9.07
C ALA A 104 12.84 9.86 9.78
N ARG A 105 12.19 10.03 10.91
CA ARG A 105 12.23 11.27 11.70
C ARG A 105 13.50 11.46 12.54
N ARG A 106 14.37 10.46 12.67
CA ARG A 106 15.64 10.55 13.41
C ARG A 106 15.51 11.22 14.79
N ASN A 107 14.54 10.79 15.58
CA ASN A 107 14.21 11.34 16.91
C ASN A 107 13.71 12.80 16.95
N LEU A 108 13.30 13.37 15.82
CA LEU A 108 12.60 14.65 15.85
C LEU A 108 11.35 14.57 16.74
N PRO A 109 11.06 15.59 17.56
CA PRO A 109 9.82 15.65 18.32
C PRO A 109 8.59 15.48 17.43
N ALA A 110 7.55 14.80 17.93
CA ALA A 110 6.37 14.46 17.12
C ALA A 110 5.66 15.69 16.52
N ASN A 111 5.69 16.83 17.20
CA ASN A 111 5.08 18.08 16.76
C ASN A 111 5.90 18.87 15.73
N VAL A 112 7.15 18.48 15.49
CA VAL A 112 8.01 19.15 14.49
C VAL A 112 7.68 18.63 13.09
N ARG A 113 7.60 19.53 12.12
CA ARG A 113 7.41 19.15 10.71
C ARG A 113 8.63 18.38 10.20
N SER A 114 8.37 17.35 9.42
CA SER A 114 9.40 16.58 8.73
C SER A 114 8.89 16.27 7.32
N GLN A 115 9.81 16.24 6.37
CA GLN A 115 9.56 15.83 4.98
C GLN A 115 10.42 14.61 4.61
N GLU A 116 11.03 13.98 5.61
CA GLU A 116 11.83 12.77 5.41
C GLU A 116 10.99 11.64 4.84
N ILE A 117 11.56 10.92 3.90
CA ILE A 117 10.89 9.83 3.20
C ILE A 117 11.02 8.54 4.01
N LEU A 118 9.93 7.79 4.15
CA LEU A 118 9.95 6.48 4.77
C LEU A 118 10.71 5.48 3.90
N SER A 119 11.57 4.69 4.55
CA SER A 119 12.23 3.57 3.89
C SER A 119 11.22 2.44 3.61
N VAL A 120 11.12 2.02 2.35
CA VAL A 120 10.30 0.87 1.94
C VAL A 120 10.78 -0.42 2.62
N THR A 121 12.10 -0.57 2.80
CA THR A 121 12.69 -1.72 3.50
C THR A 121 12.25 -1.75 4.95
N THR A 122 12.38 -0.63 5.67
CA THR A 122 11.96 -0.54 7.08
C THR A 122 10.44 -0.74 7.22
N MET A 123 9.64 -0.20 6.29
CA MET A 123 8.20 -0.47 6.27
C MET A 123 7.90 -1.97 6.11
N ARG A 124 8.58 -2.66 5.19
CA ARG A 124 8.40 -4.10 5.00
C ARG A 124 8.76 -4.88 6.26
N GLU A 125 9.87 -4.55 6.91
CA GLU A 125 10.27 -5.17 8.18
C GLU A 125 9.20 -4.95 9.26
N GLU A 126 8.78 -3.70 9.47
CA GLU A 126 7.77 -3.34 10.47
C GLU A 126 6.48 -4.15 10.31
N PHE A 127 5.92 -4.18 9.10
CA PHE A 127 4.66 -4.88 8.85
C PHE A 127 4.82 -6.40 8.85
N THR A 128 6.01 -6.93 8.51
CA THR A 128 6.34 -8.34 8.68
C THR A 128 6.42 -8.72 10.15
N ASP A 129 7.05 -7.90 10.97
CA ASP A 129 7.10 -8.10 12.43
C ASP A 129 5.70 -8.07 13.05
N LEU A 130 4.83 -7.11 12.63
CA LEU A 130 3.44 -7.06 13.05
C LEU A 130 2.67 -8.33 12.66
N LEU A 131 2.86 -8.83 11.45
CA LEU A 131 2.21 -10.05 10.96
C LEU A 131 2.53 -11.27 11.85
N HIS A 132 3.74 -11.34 12.41
CA HIS A 132 4.19 -12.47 13.22
C HIS A 132 4.00 -12.26 14.73
N SER A 133 3.89 -11.04 15.21
CA SER A 133 3.85 -10.71 16.64
C SER A 133 2.45 -10.52 17.21
N THR A 134 1.45 -10.27 16.40
CA THR A 134 0.07 -10.03 16.85
C THR A 134 -0.96 -10.76 16.01
N PRO A 135 -1.99 -11.38 16.63
CA PRO A 135 -3.08 -11.99 15.88
C PRO A 135 -4.08 -10.97 15.32
N ASN A 136 -4.05 -9.74 15.82
CA ASN A 136 -4.99 -8.68 15.41
C ASN A 136 -4.41 -7.86 14.25
N VAL A 137 -4.45 -8.44 13.06
CA VAL A 137 -3.97 -7.86 11.80
C VAL A 137 -4.96 -8.11 10.67
N PRO A 138 -4.93 -7.31 9.59
CA PRO A 138 -5.75 -7.59 8.41
C PRO A 138 -5.46 -8.98 7.85
N SER A 139 -6.49 -9.64 7.33
CA SER A 139 -6.35 -10.95 6.72
C SER A 139 -5.62 -10.85 5.38
N CYS A 140 -4.54 -11.62 5.20
CA CYS A 140 -3.89 -11.71 3.90
C CYS A 140 -4.88 -12.25 2.87
N PRO A 141 -5.18 -11.50 1.79
CA PRO A 141 -6.08 -12.00 0.76
C PRO A 141 -5.54 -13.30 0.15
N PRO A 142 -6.41 -14.26 -0.18
CA PRO A 142 -5.97 -15.45 -0.87
C PRO A 142 -5.27 -15.04 -2.17
N ARG A 143 -4.09 -15.62 -2.42
CA ARG A 143 -3.45 -15.50 -3.74
C ARG A 143 -4.49 -15.92 -4.78
N ALA A 144 -4.60 -15.14 -5.86
CA ALA A 144 -5.38 -15.60 -7.00
C ALA A 144 -4.88 -17.01 -7.33
N LEU A 145 -5.73 -18.01 -7.10
CA LEU A 145 -5.41 -19.37 -7.51
C LEU A 145 -5.15 -19.28 -9.01
N ILE A 146 -4.02 -19.81 -9.46
CA ILE A 146 -3.83 -20.07 -10.89
C ILE A 146 -5.06 -20.87 -11.29
N PRO A 147 -5.85 -20.42 -12.27
CA PRO A 147 -7.04 -21.18 -12.68
C PRO A 147 -6.64 -22.63 -12.90
N GLU A 148 -7.42 -23.60 -12.40
CA GLU A 148 -7.12 -25.03 -12.53
C GLU A 148 -6.89 -25.45 -13.99
N ASN A 149 -7.38 -24.65 -14.94
CA ASN A 149 -7.17 -24.82 -16.39
C ASN A 149 -5.98 -24.03 -16.94
N TYR A 150 -5.13 -23.44 -16.09
CA TYR A 150 -3.88 -22.80 -16.51
C TYR A 150 -2.84 -23.88 -16.80
N SER A 151 -2.88 -24.44 -17.99
CA SER A 151 -1.97 -25.49 -18.40
C SER A 151 -0.53 -24.95 -18.51
N LEU A 152 0.45 -25.86 -18.36
CA LEU A 152 1.86 -25.54 -18.61
C LEU A 152 2.08 -24.92 -19.99
N GLU A 153 1.30 -25.36 -20.98
CA GLU A 153 1.29 -24.80 -22.33
C GLU A 153 0.87 -23.33 -22.35
N THR A 154 -0.18 -22.97 -21.60
CA THR A 154 -0.66 -21.59 -21.51
C THR A 154 0.39 -20.69 -20.82
N ALA A 155 1.08 -21.21 -19.80
CA ALA A 155 2.17 -20.52 -19.13
C ALA A 155 3.37 -20.30 -20.07
N LEU A 156 3.78 -21.32 -20.80
CA LEU A 156 4.87 -21.26 -21.78
C LEU A 156 4.55 -20.32 -22.95
N ALA A 157 3.30 -20.31 -23.42
CA ALA A 157 2.86 -19.40 -24.47
C ALA A 157 2.88 -17.93 -23.99
N ALA A 158 2.51 -17.68 -22.72
CA ALA A 158 2.59 -16.35 -22.12
C ALA A 158 4.05 -15.87 -21.95
N ILE A 159 4.95 -16.75 -21.53
CA ILE A 159 6.39 -16.47 -21.44
C ILE A 159 6.99 -16.18 -22.81
N ALA A 160 6.70 -17.00 -23.81
CA ALA A 160 7.18 -16.80 -25.20
C ALA A 160 6.67 -15.47 -25.81
N LYS A 161 5.46 -15.05 -25.43
CA LYS A 161 4.90 -13.74 -25.85
C LYS A 161 5.65 -12.57 -25.21
N ILE A 162 6.02 -12.70 -23.93
CA ILE A 162 6.84 -11.72 -23.22
C ILE A 162 8.24 -11.63 -23.82
N GLU A 163 8.91 -12.76 -24.06
CA GLU A 163 10.24 -12.82 -24.67
C GLU A 163 10.23 -12.19 -26.07
N LYS A 164 9.20 -12.43 -26.87
CA LYS A 164 9.05 -11.83 -28.20
C LYS A 164 8.84 -10.31 -28.13
N THR A 165 8.22 -9.81 -27.08
CA THR A 165 7.97 -8.37 -26.89
C THR A 165 9.23 -7.66 -26.37
N TRP A 166 10.05 -8.32 -25.57
CA TRP A 166 11.28 -7.75 -24.97
C TRP A 166 12.55 -8.11 -25.77
N GLY A 167 12.54 -9.21 -26.50
CA GLY A 167 13.68 -9.65 -27.34
C GLY A 167 13.88 -8.85 -28.63
N GLY A 168 13.00 -7.92 -28.96
CA GLY A 168 13.06 -7.08 -30.16
C GLY A 168 13.88 -5.80 -30.03
N THR A 169 14.57 -5.55 -28.93
CA THR A 169 15.25 -4.26 -28.66
C THR A 169 16.74 -4.43 -28.30
N LEU A 170 17.43 -5.43 -28.81
CA LEU A 170 18.90 -5.50 -28.77
C LEU A 170 19.42 -5.89 -30.16
N ALA A 171 19.38 -4.95 -31.09
CA ALA A 171 20.19 -4.93 -32.31
C ALA A 171 20.55 -3.48 -32.62
#